data_4f1eb22343f98ac10d047f4ae6fda55a
#
_entry.id   4f1eb22343f98ac10d047f4ae6fda55a
#
_cell.length_a   1.000
_cell.length_b   1.000
_cell.length_c   1.000
_cell.angle_alpha   90.00
_cell.angle_beta   90.00
_cell.angle_gamma   90.00
#
_symmetry.space_group_name_H-M   'P 1'
#
loop_
_entity.id
_entity.type
_entity.pdbx_description
1 polymer ?
#
loop_
_entity_poly.entity_id
_entity_poly.type
_entity_poly.pdbx_seq_one_letter_code
_entity_poly.pdbx_strand_id
1 'polypeptide(L)' 'MRDEAFQRAIAQLPAEQRSAILLVVQQELPYEDIAGIMGVPVSSVKTWIHRARARLRELLKDFYGPA' A
#
# COMPACT_ATOMS: atom_id res chain seq x y z
N MET A 1 -5.49 -15.87 -8.95
CA MET A 1 -4.20 -15.82 -9.50
C MET A 1 -3.27 -14.81 -8.84
N ARG A 2 -2.06 -15.18 -8.63
CA ARG A 2 -1.14 -14.32 -7.95
C ARG A 2 -0.49 -13.34 -8.89
N ASP A 3 -0.43 -12.11 -8.49
CA ASP A 3 0.20 -11.07 -9.30
C ASP A 3 1.62 -10.85 -8.80
N GLU A 4 2.58 -11.45 -9.47
CA GLU A 4 3.98 -11.37 -9.04
C GLU A 4 4.54 -9.97 -9.18
N ALA A 5 4.11 -9.21 -10.18
CA ALA A 5 4.57 -7.84 -10.34
C ALA A 5 4.11 -7.00 -9.16
N PHE A 6 2.87 -7.18 -8.71
CA PHE A 6 2.35 -6.46 -7.55
C PHE A 6 3.12 -6.85 -6.29
N GLN A 7 3.39 -8.14 -6.11
CA GLN A 7 4.13 -8.60 -4.93
C GLN A 7 5.54 -8.02 -4.89
N ARG A 8 6.21 -7.97 -6.04
CA ARG A 8 7.54 -7.37 -6.10
C ARG A 8 7.51 -5.88 -5.81
N ALA A 9 6.49 -5.19 -6.31
CA ALA A 9 6.36 -3.76 -6.08
C ALA A 9 6.10 -3.47 -4.59
N ILE A 10 5.23 -4.25 -3.97
CA ILE A 10 4.95 -4.13 -2.53
C ILE A 10 6.24 -4.31 -1.73
N ALA A 11 7.07 -5.26 -2.12
CA ALA A 11 8.31 -5.55 -1.40
C ALA A 11 9.29 -4.37 -1.44
N GLN A 12 9.15 -3.47 -2.39
CA GLN A 12 10.03 -2.31 -2.51
C GLN A 12 9.58 -1.12 -1.68
N LEU A 13 8.40 -1.18 -1.09
CA LEU A 13 7.90 -0.08 -0.27
C LEU A 13 8.60 -0.03 1.08
N PRO A 14 8.78 1.17 1.66
CA PRO A 14 9.20 1.25 3.06
C PRO A 14 8.23 0.49 3.95
N ALA A 15 8.72 0.03 5.09
CA ALA A 15 7.96 -0.90 5.94
C ALA A 15 6.58 -0.36 6.33
N GLU A 16 6.50 0.90 6.74
CA GLU A 16 5.22 1.47 7.17
C GLU A 16 4.24 1.57 6.02
N GLN A 17 4.71 1.97 4.86
CA GLN A 17 3.85 2.05 3.67
C GLN A 17 3.36 0.67 3.26
N ARG A 18 4.26 -0.31 3.31
CA ARG A 18 3.92 -1.68 2.96
C ARG A 18 2.86 -2.23 3.91
N SER A 19 3.07 -2.05 5.21
CA SER A 19 2.12 -2.54 6.19
C SER A 19 0.75 -1.90 6.01
N ALA A 20 0.71 -0.58 5.85
CA ALA A 20 -0.56 0.13 5.72
C ALA A 20 -1.31 -0.30 4.46
N ILE A 21 -0.62 -0.38 3.32
CA ILE A 21 -1.29 -0.71 2.07
C ILE A 21 -1.78 -2.15 2.06
N LEU A 22 -1.03 -3.08 2.69
CA LEU A 22 -1.45 -4.47 2.75
C LEU A 22 -2.69 -4.63 3.62
N LEU A 23 -2.79 -3.87 4.70
CA LEU A 23 -4.00 -3.92 5.53
C LEU A 23 -5.23 -3.43 4.77
N VAL A 24 -5.06 -2.44 3.90
CA VAL A 24 -6.16 -2.00 3.05
C VAL A 24 -6.51 -3.06 2.01
N VAL A 25 -5.51 -3.57 1.31
CA VAL A 25 -5.75 -4.45 0.16
C VAL A 25 -6.19 -5.84 0.60
N GLN A 26 -5.52 -6.40 1.60
CA GLN A 26 -5.78 -7.79 1.98
C GLN A 26 -6.86 -7.93 3.03
N GLN A 27 -6.96 -6.97 3.97
CA GLN A 27 -7.91 -7.05 5.06
C GLN A 27 -9.10 -6.13 4.89
N GLU A 28 -9.02 -5.20 3.95
CA GLU A 28 -10.11 -4.26 3.64
C GLU A 28 -10.55 -3.46 4.87
N LEU A 29 -9.58 -3.07 5.70
CA LEU A 29 -9.88 -2.38 6.95
C LEU A 29 -10.04 -0.88 6.73
N PRO A 30 -10.93 -0.24 7.51
CA PRO A 30 -10.97 1.24 7.51
C PRO A 30 -9.68 1.81 8.07
N TYR A 31 -9.40 3.05 7.71
CA TYR A 31 -8.15 3.69 8.14
C TYR A 31 -8.03 3.80 9.64
N GLU A 32 -9.16 4.02 10.34
CA GLU A 32 -9.12 4.08 11.80
C GLU A 32 -8.66 2.76 12.41
N ASP A 33 -9.10 1.66 11.82
CA ASP A 33 -8.70 0.34 12.32
C ASP A 33 -7.21 0.12 12.07
N ILE A 34 -6.73 0.52 10.91
CA ILE A 34 -5.31 0.41 10.58
C ILE A 34 -4.48 1.24 11.54
N ALA A 35 -4.95 2.46 11.83
CA ALA A 35 -4.26 3.34 12.78
C ALA A 35 -4.15 2.67 14.15
N GLY A 36 -5.24 2.04 14.60
CA GLY A 36 -5.23 1.31 15.87
C GLY A 36 -4.26 0.15 15.87
N ILE A 37 -4.23 -0.62 14.79
CA ILE A 37 -3.32 -1.76 14.67
C ILE A 37 -1.86 -1.30 14.68
N MET A 38 -1.57 -0.24 13.94
CA MET A 38 -0.19 0.24 13.81
C MET A 38 0.23 1.18 14.95
N GLY A 39 -0.72 1.59 15.80
CA GLY A 39 -0.40 2.45 16.93
C GLY A 39 -0.01 3.86 16.53
N VAL A 40 -0.66 4.41 15.49
CA VAL A 40 -0.32 5.72 14.94
C VAL A 40 -1.59 6.52 14.68
N PRO A 41 -1.48 7.84 14.52
CA PRO A 41 -2.64 8.65 14.12
C PRO A 41 -3.15 8.28 12.73
N VAL A 42 -4.43 8.49 12.50
CA VAL A 42 -5.03 8.24 11.18
C VAL A 42 -4.33 9.06 10.11
N SER A 43 -3.90 10.26 10.42
CA SER A 43 -3.19 11.10 9.44
C SER A 43 -1.93 10.43 8.91
N SER A 44 -1.22 9.69 9.75
CA SER A 44 -0.05 8.93 9.31
C SER A 44 -0.44 7.83 8.34
N VAL A 45 -1.52 7.11 8.65
CA VAL A 45 -2.02 6.05 7.77
C VAL A 45 -2.37 6.63 6.40
N LYS A 46 -3.09 7.74 6.37
CA LYS A 46 -3.46 8.38 5.11
C LYS A 46 -2.23 8.75 4.29
N THR A 47 -1.22 9.31 4.94
CA THR A 47 0.02 9.68 4.27
C THR A 47 0.72 8.45 3.69
N TRP A 48 0.84 7.39 4.49
CA TRP A 48 1.52 6.18 4.04
C TRP A 48 0.78 5.52 2.89
N ILE A 49 -0.54 5.46 2.95
CA ILE A 49 -1.32 4.86 1.87
C ILE A 49 -1.22 5.69 0.60
N HIS A 50 -1.29 7.01 0.73
CA HIS A 50 -1.13 7.89 -0.42
C HIS A 50 0.23 7.69 -1.10
N ARG A 51 1.29 7.66 -0.31
CA ARG A 51 2.65 7.47 -0.84
C ARG A 51 2.83 6.07 -1.41
N ALA A 52 2.28 5.06 -0.74
CA ALA A 52 2.36 3.70 -1.23
C ALA A 52 1.70 3.58 -2.60
N ARG A 53 0.51 4.17 -2.75
CA ARG A 53 -0.19 4.12 -4.04
C ARG A 53 0.58 4.82 -5.14
N ALA A 54 1.15 5.97 -4.83
CA ALA A 54 1.94 6.70 -5.81
C ALA A 54 3.14 5.89 -6.25
N ARG A 55 3.83 5.26 -5.30
CA ARG A 55 5.00 4.45 -5.62
C ARG A 55 4.61 3.21 -6.41
N LEU A 56 3.50 2.57 -6.03
CA LEU A 56 3.04 1.40 -6.75
C LEU A 56 2.68 1.73 -8.19
N ARG A 57 2.04 2.88 -8.44
CA ARG A 57 1.76 3.30 -9.80
C ARG A 57 3.04 3.44 -10.61
N GLU A 58 4.07 4.02 -10.00
CA GLU A 58 5.37 4.15 -10.66
C GLU A 58 5.97 2.79 -10.99
N LEU A 59 5.98 1.90 -9.99
CA LEU A 59 6.62 0.61 -10.16
C LEU A 59 5.88 -0.29 -11.13
N LEU A 60 4.57 -0.12 -11.26
CA LEU A 60 3.73 -1.02 -12.05
C LEU A 60 3.31 -0.43 -13.40
N LYS A 61 3.73 0.78 -13.72
CA LYS A 61 3.24 1.42 -14.93
C LYS A 61 3.63 0.66 -16.19
N ASP A 62 4.77 -0.05 -16.16
CA ASP A 62 5.20 -0.83 -17.30
C ASP A 62 4.36 -2.08 -17.51
N PHE A 63 3.62 -2.50 -16.48
CA PHE A 63 2.74 -3.66 -16.55
C PHE A 63 1.30 -3.29 -16.81
N TYR A 64 0.86 -2.15 -16.23
CA TYR A 64 -0.54 -1.74 -16.25
C TYR A 64 -0.73 -0.35 -16.85
N GLY A 65 0.31 0.16 -17.49
CA GLY A 65 0.28 1.49 -18.07
C GLY A 65 -0.74 1.58 -19.20
N PRO A 66 -0.85 2.77 -19.78
CA PRO A 66 -1.81 2.95 -20.86
C PRO A 66 -1.52 1.97 -21.97
N ALA A 67 -2.56 1.37 -22.45
CA ALA A 67 -2.45 0.41 -23.53
C ALA A 67 -2.07 1.12 -24.84
#